data_42dabdf739af1ceebb2072268355d408
#
_entry.id   42dabdf739af1ceebb2072268355d408
#
_cell.length_a   1.000
_cell.length_b   1.000
_cell.length_c   1.000
_cell.angle_alpha   90.00
_cell.angle_beta   90.00
_cell.angle_gamma   90.00
#
_symmetry.space_group_name_H-M   'P 1'
#
loop_
_entity.id
_entity.type
_entity.pdbx_description
1 polymer ?
#
loop_
_entity_poly.entity_id
_entity_poly.type
_entity_poly.pdbx_seq_one_letter_code
_entity_poly.pdbx_strand_id
1 'polypeptide(L)'
;RYRGFDGVVIACVNFEDPEVIELIESNLPVVTIDRVFPNRISIASDNKKGITDLVSYIIKKGHTKIAYIHGRDSAVTRQRLTGFREVMRQHDIVVPQEYIRETDYRDIQRTAIATAELLKLPDPPTCILFPDDYAAYGGINAIKAAGLRIPEDVSVAGYDGISLATKIEPKMTTIKQDTKTMGMLAAEKLIALIEKPSTTEITSVTVPGILLPGATVTSQ
;
A
#
# COMPACT_ATOMS: atom_id res chain seq x y z
N ARG A 1 6.57 -17.99 -27.74
CA ARG A 1 6.95 -16.92 -28.70
C ARG A 1 5.93 -15.79 -28.55
N TYR A 2 6.31 -14.71 -27.92
CA TYR A 2 5.52 -13.48 -27.80
C TYR A 2 5.51 -12.75 -29.15
N ARG A 3 4.79 -13.33 -30.13
CA ARG A 3 4.65 -12.70 -31.45
C ARG A 3 3.62 -11.59 -31.37
N GLY A 4 4.06 -10.35 -31.47
CA GLY A 4 3.22 -9.17 -31.56
C GLY A 4 3.50 -8.06 -30.56
N PHE A 5 4.50 -8.22 -29.68
CA PHE A 5 4.91 -7.18 -28.72
C PHE A 5 6.41 -6.94 -28.80
N ASP A 6 6.83 -5.67 -28.82
CA ASP A 6 8.23 -5.27 -28.79
C ASP A 6 8.77 -5.15 -27.37
N GLY A 7 7.88 -5.09 -26.37
CA GLY A 7 8.21 -5.04 -24.95
C GLY A 7 6.93 -5.01 -24.09
N VAL A 8 7.07 -5.11 -22.76
CA VAL A 8 5.96 -5.17 -21.83
C VAL A 8 6.25 -4.42 -20.52
N VAL A 9 5.22 -3.76 -19.98
CA VAL A 9 5.18 -3.30 -18.59
C VAL A 9 4.39 -4.29 -17.77
N ILE A 10 4.99 -4.80 -16.68
CA ILE A 10 4.34 -5.74 -15.76
C ILE A 10 4.01 -5.02 -14.46
N ALA A 11 2.72 -5.00 -14.11
CA ALA A 11 2.21 -4.34 -12.92
C ALA A 11 1.01 -5.09 -12.33
N CYS A 12 0.78 -4.94 -11.03
CA CYS A 12 -0.40 -5.45 -10.34
C CYS A 12 -0.63 -6.97 -10.48
N VAL A 13 0.45 -7.74 -10.59
CA VAL A 13 0.43 -9.21 -10.72
C VAL A 13 1.06 -9.88 -9.50
N ASN A 14 0.87 -11.19 -9.39
CA ASN A 14 1.68 -12.00 -8.49
C ASN A 14 3.05 -12.24 -9.12
N PHE A 15 4.08 -11.54 -8.65
CA PHE A 15 5.44 -11.66 -9.16
C PHE A 15 6.15 -12.98 -8.77
N GLU A 16 5.51 -13.84 -7.99
CA GLU A 16 5.97 -15.21 -7.70
C GLU A 16 5.40 -16.24 -8.67
N ASP A 17 4.49 -15.82 -9.56
CA ASP A 17 3.90 -16.68 -10.59
C ASP A 17 4.98 -17.12 -11.58
N PRO A 18 5.15 -18.45 -11.85
CA PRO A 18 6.17 -18.95 -12.77
C PRO A 18 6.09 -18.35 -14.17
N GLU A 19 4.89 -18.10 -14.71
CA GLU A 19 4.71 -17.50 -16.03
C GLU A 19 5.18 -16.03 -16.06
N VAL A 20 4.95 -15.31 -14.96
CA VAL A 20 5.43 -13.92 -14.79
C VAL A 20 6.95 -13.90 -14.66
N ILE A 21 7.54 -14.82 -13.91
CA ILE A 21 8.99 -14.94 -13.77
C ILE A 21 9.62 -15.28 -15.13
N GLU A 22 9.09 -16.26 -15.87
CA GLU A 22 9.57 -16.61 -17.21
C GLU A 22 9.55 -15.41 -18.15
N LEU A 23 8.48 -14.60 -18.12
CA LEU A 23 8.35 -13.40 -18.92
C LEU A 23 9.42 -12.35 -18.52
N ILE A 24 9.63 -12.15 -17.22
CA ILE A 24 10.64 -11.22 -16.71
C ILE A 24 12.07 -11.66 -17.09
N GLU A 25 12.35 -12.95 -17.06
CA GLU A 25 13.67 -13.51 -17.40
C GLU A 25 13.91 -13.65 -18.92
N SER A 26 12.87 -13.48 -19.72
CA SER A 26 12.97 -13.59 -21.18
C SER A 26 13.86 -12.49 -21.81
N ASN A 27 14.17 -12.61 -23.09
CA ASN A 27 14.92 -11.58 -23.85
C ASN A 27 14.03 -10.41 -24.29
N LEU A 28 12.75 -10.38 -23.91
CA LEU A 28 11.86 -9.27 -24.20
C LEU A 28 12.22 -8.04 -23.36
N PRO A 29 12.19 -6.82 -23.91
CA PRO A 29 12.24 -5.60 -23.10
C PRO A 29 11.12 -5.59 -22.07
N VAL A 30 11.48 -5.58 -20.76
CA VAL A 30 10.54 -5.61 -19.64
C VAL A 30 10.83 -4.47 -18.70
N VAL A 31 9.78 -3.76 -18.29
CA VAL A 31 9.77 -2.84 -17.14
C VAL A 31 8.77 -3.33 -16.12
N THR A 32 9.16 -3.38 -14.85
CA THR A 32 8.27 -3.79 -13.76
C THR A 32 7.80 -2.59 -12.94
N ILE A 33 6.57 -2.64 -12.44
CA ILE A 33 6.05 -1.70 -11.45
C ILE A 33 5.81 -2.45 -10.14
N ASP A 34 6.13 -1.82 -9.01
CA ASP A 34 6.01 -2.27 -7.62
C ASP A 34 7.08 -3.27 -7.15
N ARG A 35 7.67 -4.09 -8.01
CA ARG A 35 8.72 -5.01 -7.61
C ARG A 35 10.03 -4.74 -8.36
N VAL A 36 11.10 -4.65 -7.60
CA VAL A 36 12.46 -4.45 -8.14
C VAL A 36 13.09 -5.80 -8.47
N PHE A 37 13.65 -5.90 -9.68
CA PHE A 37 14.46 -7.03 -10.15
C PHE A 37 15.87 -6.56 -10.51
N PRO A 38 16.93 -7.32 -10.16
CA PRO A 38 18.31 -6.87 -10.33
C PRO A 38 18.71 -6.48 -11.76
N ASN A 39 18.14 -7.16 -12.75
CA ASN A 39 18.52 -6.99 -14.17
C ASN A 39 17.35 -6.40 -15.01
N ARG A 40 16.44 -5.68 -14.36
CA ARG A 40 15.29 -5.05 -15.04
C ARG A 40 15.09 -3.63 -14.55
N ILE A 41 14.62 -2.78 -15.42
CA ILE A 41 14.15 -1.45 -15.04
C ILE A 41 12.89 -1.63 -14.22
N SER A 42 12.87 -1.02 -13.04
CA SER A 42 11.76 -1.14 -12.09
C SER A 42 11.33 0.24 -11.62
N ILE A 43 10.03 0.49 -11.64
CA ILE A 43 9.42 1.69 -11.08
C ILE A 43 8.63 1.27 -9.83
N ALA A 44 8.90 1.87 -8.70
CA ALA A 44 8.20 1.53 -7.45
C ALA A 44 7.71 2.78 -6.72
N SER A 45 6.63 2.64 -5.96
CA SER A 45 6.25 3.64 -4.99
C SER A 45 7.20 3.59 -3.78
N ASP A 46 7.48 4.75 -3.16
CA ASP A 46 8.20 4.78 -1.88
C ASP A 46 7.28 4.31 -0.74
N ASN A 47 7.08 3.00 -0.69
CA ASN A 47 6.20 2.37 0.26
C ASN A 47 6.63 2.59 1.71
N LYS A 48 7.96 2.57 1.97
CA LYS A 48 8.49 2.77 3.31
C LYS A 48 8.24 4.20 3.79
N LYS A 49 8.57 5.19 2.94
CA LYS A 49 8.32 6.60 3.28
C LYS A 49 6.82 6.88 3.43
N GLY A 50 5.99 6.39 2.51
CA GLY A 50 4.55 6.60 2.56
C GLY A 50 3.93 6.13 3.88
N ILE A 51 4.22 4.87 4.30
CA ILE A 51 3.69 4.36 5.57
C ILE A 51 4.29 5.10 6.78
N THR A 52 5.57 5.48 6.72
CA THR A 52 6.24 6.27 7.77
C THR A 52 5.55 7.62 7.95
N ASP A 53 5.26 8.33 6.86
CA ASP A 53 4.57 9.62 6.90
C ASP A 53 3.14 9.47 7.48
N LEU A 54 2.41 8.42 7.09
CA LEU A 54 1.06 8.14 7.57
C LEU A 54 1.03 7.81 9.06
N VAL A 55 1.89 6.91 9.52
CA VAL A 55 1.95 6.50 10.94
C VAL A 55 2.41 7.67 11.81
N SER A 56 3.41 8.43 11.37
CA SER A 56 3.87 9.65 12.07
C SER A 56 2.75 10.69 12.20
N TYR A 57 1.93 10.85 11.17
CA TYR A 57 0.75 11.73 11.22
C TYR A 57 -0.26 11.24 12.27
N ILE A 58 -0.56 9.94 12.31
CA ILE A 58 -1.50 9.35 13.27
C ILE A 58 -0.99 9.48 14.71
N ILE A 59 0.31 9.25 14.94
CA ILE A 59 0.93 9.44 16.27
C ILE A 59 0.89 10.92 16.70
N LYS A 60 1.14 11.85 15.77
CA LYS A 60 1.00 13.30 16.06
C LYS A 60 -0.42 13.71 16.45
N LYS A 61 -1.42 12.91 16.07
CA LYS A 61 -2.82 13.05 16.50
C LYS A 61 -3.09 12.42 17.88
N GLY A 62 -2.08 11.86 18.55
CA GLY A 62 -2.17 11.30 19.91
C GLY A 62 -2.45 9.80 19.95
N HIS A 63 -2.63 9.12 18.83
CA HIS A 63 -2.87 7.68 18.81
C HIS A 63 -1.61 6.90 19.18
N THR A 64 -1.75 5.98 20.13
CA THR A 64 -0.72 5.02 20.54
C THR A 64 -1.18 3.56 20.34
N LYS A 65 -2.50 3.31 20.28
CA LYS A 65 -3.10 2.01 20.02
C LYS A 65 -3.47 1.92 18.54
N ILE A 66 -2.48 1.58 17.70
CA ILE A 66 -2.60 1.59 16.25
C ILE A 66 -2.49 0.16 15.74
N ALA A 67 -3.59 -0.37 15.16
CA ALA A 67 -3.56 -1.66 14.48
C ALA A 67 -3.24 -1.48 13.00
N TYR A 68 -2.62 -2.50 12.41
CA TYR A 68 -2.34 -2.53 10.98
C TYR A 68 -2.84 -3.85 10.36
N ILE A 69 -3.88 -3.74 9.56
CA ILE A 69 -4.30 -4.80 8.65
C ILE A 69 -3.49 -4.63 7.37
N HIS A 70 -2.68 -5.63 7.02
CA HIS A 70 -1.82 -5.58 5.83
C HIS A 70 -2.27 -6.59 4.77
N GLY A 71 -1.84 -6.41 3.53
CA GLY A 71 -2.06 -7.35 2.45
C GLY A 71 -1.20 -8.62 2.60
N ARG A 72 -1.44 -9.63 1.74
CA ARG A 72 -0.61 -10.84 1.66
C ARG A 72 0.87 -10.51 1.51
N ASP A 73 1.74 -11.45 1.83
CA ASP A 73 3.19 -11.26 1.73
C ASP A 73 3.61 -10.84 0.30
N SER A 74 4.34 -9.75 0.24
CA SER A 74 4.89 -9.16 -0.98
C SER A 74 6.01 -8.18 -0.63
N ALA A 75 6.79 -7.76 -1.62
CA ALA A 75 7.80 -6.72 -1.42
C ALA A 75 7.18 -5.42 -0.88
N VAL A 76 6.01 -5.04 -1.38
CA VAL A 76 5.24 -3.86 -0.93
C VAL A 76 4.83 -4.02 0.54
N THR A 77 4.22 -5.15 0.90
CA THR A 77 3.79 -5.44 2.28
C THR A 77 4.97 -5.41 3.25
N ARG A 78 6.10 -6.05 2.90
CA ARG A 78 7.30 -6.07 3.73
C ARG A 78 7.87 -4.67 3.97
N GLN A 79 7.93 -3.82 2.94
CA GLN A 79 8.40 -2.44 3.06
C GLN A 79 7.48 -1.61 3.96
N ARG A 80 6.15 -1.73 3.80
CA ARG A 80 5.17 -1.00 4.63
C ARG A 80 5.20 -1.49 6.07
N LEU A 81 5.23 -2.80 6.33
CA LEU A 81 5.35 -3.34 7.69
C LEU A 81 6.64 -2.91 8.38
N THR A 82 7.76 -2.88 7.64
CA THR A 82 9.04 -2.39 8.16
C THR A 82 8.93 -0.93 8.59
N GLY A 83 8.40 -0.06 7.72
CA GLY A 83 8.21 1.36 8.02
C GLY A 83 7.28 1.59 9.21
N PHE A 84 6.14 0.86 9.27
CA PHE A 84 5.22 0.89 10.41
C PHE A 84 5.93 0.57 11.72
N ARG A 85 6.61 -0.59 11.78
CA ARG A 85 7.31 -1.03 12.99
C ARG A 85 8.44 -0.08 13.41
N GLU A 86 9.16 0.48 12.46
CA GLU A 86 10.23 1.45 12.73
C GLU A 86 9.69 2.71 13.39
N VAL A 87 8.60 3.29 12.88
CA VAL A 87 7.99 4.50 13.47
C VAL A 87 7.44 4.22 14.85
N MET A 88 6.71 3.11 15.04
CA MET A 88 6.17 2.73 16.35
C MET A 88 7.31 2.60 17.38
N ARG A 89 8.42 1.94 17.01
CA ARG A 89 9.60 1.79 17.86
C ARG A 89 10.29 3.14 18.16
N GLN A 90 10.38 4.05 17.19
CA GLN A 90 10.96 5.38 17.36
C GLN A 90 10.19 6.25 18.38
N HIS A 91 8.92 5.95 18.57
CA HIS A 91 8.03 6.60 19.52
C HIS A 91 7.80 5.78 20.80
N ASP A 92 8.61 4.72 21.04
CA ASP A 92 8.50 3.81 22.19
C ASP A 92 7.09 3.17 22.34
N ILE A 93 6.38 2.99 21.22
CA ILE A 93 5.05 2.38 21.21
C ILE A 93 5.19 0.88 20.94
N VAL A 94 4.76 0.06 21.90
CA VAL A 94 4.68 -1.40 21.75
C VAL A 94 3.43 -1.75 20.97
N VAL A 95 3.61 -2.52 19.89
CA VAL A 95 2.48 -3.02 19.07
C VAL A 95 2.17 -4.45 19.50
N PRO A 96 0.98 -4.71 20.10
CA PRO A 96 0.54 -6.06 20.37
C PRO A 96 0.47 -6.91 19.08
N GLN A 97 0.82 -8.19 19.18
CA GLN A 97 0.80 -9.05 17.99
C GLN A 97 -0.61 -9.18 17.41
N GLU A 98 -1.64 -9.17 18.24
CA GLU A 98 -3.04 -9.17 17.85
C GLU A 98 -3.49 -7.94 17.09
N TYR A 99 -2.71 -6.84 17.07
CA TYR A 99 -3.00 -5.65 16.27
C TYR A 99 -2.50 -5.77 14.83
N ILE A 100 -1.69 -6.77 14.52
CA ILE A 100 -1.21 -7.04 13.17
C ILE A 100 -2.06 -8.17 12.59
N ARG A 101 -2.75 -7.88 11.49
CA ARG A 101 -3.63 -8.82 10.79
C ARG A 101 -3.26 -8.89 9.32
N GLU A 102 -3.30 -10.08 8.76
CA GLU A 102 -3.11 -10.30 7.34
C GLU A 102 -4.45 -10.51 6.64
N THR A 103 -4.62 -9.83 5.51
CA THR A 103 -5.73 -10.03 4.57
C THR A 103 -5.19 -10.02 3.15
N ASP A 104 -6.03 -9.78 2.15
CA ASP A 104 -5.59 -9.52 0.79
C ASP A 104 -5.82 -8.05 0.41
N TYR A 105 -5.05 -7.56 -0.57
CA TYR A 105 -5.31 -6.26 -1.18
C TYR A 105 -6.68 -6.26 -1.84
N ARG A 106 -7.43 -5.16 -1.68
CA ARG A 106 -8.77 -4.94 -2.25
C ARG A 106 -9.84 -5.92 -1.77
N ASP A 107 -9.57 -6.73 -0.75
CA ASP A 107 -10.52 -7.67 -0.18
C ASP A 107 -11.36 -7.00 0.92
N ILE A 108 -12.52 -6.49 0.51
CA ILE A 108 -13.47 -5.81 1.39
C ILE A 108 -14.01 -6.75 2.47
N GLN A 109 -14.27 -8.02 2.12
CA GLN A 109 -14.93 -8.97 3.04
C GLN A 109 -13.97 -9.47 4.11
N ARG A 110 -12.78 -9.95 3.74
CA ARG A 110 -11.78 -10.42 4.73
C ARG A 110 -11.33 -9.27 5.63
N THR A 111 -11.20 -8.06 5.09
CA THR A 111 -10.84 -6.89 5.87
C THR A 111 -11.94 -6.50 6.86
N ALA A 112 -13.22 -6.60 6.46
CA ALA A 112 -14.33 -6.37 7.39
C ALA A 112 -14.33 -7.38 8.56
N ILE A 113 -14.04 -8.65 8.29
CA ILE A 113 -13.94 -9.70 9.32
C ILE A 113 -12.78 -9.38 10.28
N ALA A 114 -11.57 -9.13 9.74
CA ALA A 114 -10.39 -8.80 10.55
C ALA A 114 -10.61 -7.54 11.40
N THR A 115 -11.30 -6.53 10.85
CA THR A 115 -11.68 -5.32 11.60
C THR A 115 -12.61 -5.64 12.75
N ALA A 116 -13.67 -6.45 12.50
CA ALA A 116 -14.62 -6.84 13.55
C ALA A 116 -13.95 -7.66 14.67
N GLU A 117 -12.90 -8.44 14.36
CA GLU A 117 -12.09 -9.15 15.36
C GLU A 117 -11.26 -8.17 16.19
N LEU A 118 -10.61 -7.18 15.58
CA LEU A 118 -9.84 -6.16 16.29
C LEU A 118 -10.71 -5.35 17.26
N LEU A 119 -11.95 -5.03 16.88
CA LEU A 119 -12.88 -4.29 17.71
C LEU A 119 -13.36 -5.07 18.95
N LYS A 120 -13.26 -6.41 18.94
CA LYS A 120 -13.65 -7.30 20.04
C LYS A 120 -12.51 -7.59 21.02
N LEU A 121 -11.31 -7.11 20.78
CA LEU A 121 -10.19 -7.30 21.70
C LEU A 121 -10.52 -6.65 23.06
N PRO A 122 -10.00 -7.19 24.17
CA PRO A 122 -10.17 -6.58 25.49
C PRO A 122 -9.66 -5.15 25.56
N ASP A 123 -8.61 -4.85 24.80
CA ASP A 123 -8.05 -3.52 24.62
C ASP A 123 -8.01 -3.21 23.11
N PRO A 124 -9.08 -2.66 22.52
CA PRO A 124 -9.18 -2.46 21.07
C PRO A 124 -8.31 -1.28 20.61
N PRO A 125 -7.87 -1.27 19.32
CA PRO A 125 -7.13 -0.15 18.76
C PRO A 125 -8.01 1.10 18.64
N THR A 126 -7.37 2.27 18.78
CA THR A 126 -8.04 3.58 18.55
C THR A 126 -7.88 4.07 17.12
N CYS A 127 -6.95 3.46 16.38
CA CYS A 127 -6.77 3.72 14.95
C CYS A 127 -6.44 2.41 14.21
N ILE A 128 -7.03 2.20 13.05
CA ILE A 128 -6.76 1.04 12.19
C ILE A 128 -6.24 1.52 10.84
N LEU A 129 -5.04 1.05 10.46
CA LEU A 129 -4.50 1.21 9.11
C LEU A 129 -4.88 0.03 8.25
N PHE A 130 -5.11 0.32 6.98
CA PHE A 130 -5.51 -0.67 5.98
C PHE A 130 -4.49 -0.77 4.83
N PRO A 131 -4.41 -1.92 4.13
CA PRO A 131 -3.45 -2.13 3.05
C PRO A 131 -3.70 -1.23 1.83
N ASP A 132 -4.96 -0.87 1.60
CA ASP A 132 -5.42 0.02 0.53
C ASP A 132 -6.80 0.62 0.85
N ASP A 133 -7.26 1.55 0.02
CA ASP A 133 -8.51 2.27 0.24
C ASP A 133 -9.77 1.39 0.04
N TYR A 134 -9.72 0.32 -0.78
CA TYR A 134 -10.81 -0.64 -0.90
C TYR A 134 -10.96 -1.50 0.35
N ALA A 135 -9.83 -2.00 0.87
CA ALA A 135 -9.80 -2.70 2.13
C ALA A 135 -10.30 -1.80 3.28
N ALA A 136 -9.87 -0.53 3.32
CA ALA A 136 -10.34 0.45 4.29
C ALA A 136 -11.87 0.64 4.23
N TYR A 137 -12.46 0.62 3.04
CA TYR A 137 -13.93 0.68 2.90
C TYR A 137 -14.62 -0.52 3.58
N GLY A 138 -14.03 -1.72 3.47
CA GLY A 138 -14.50 -2.91 4.22
C GLY A 138 -14.43 -2.71 5.72
N GLY A 139 -13.31 -2.18 6.23
CA GLY A 139 -13.13 -1.85 7.64
C GLY A 139 -14.12 -0.80 8.14
N ILE A 140 -14.33 0.27 7.37
CA ILE A 140 -15.33 1.32 7.68
C ILE A 140 -16.74 0.71 7.84
N ASN A 141 -17.13 -0.18 6.94
CA ASN A 141 -18.43 -0.84 7.02
C ASN A 141 -18.54 -1.71 8.28
N ALA A 142 -17.48 -2.43 8.66
CA ALA A 142 -17.46 -3.24 9.88
C ALA A 142 -17.56 -2.38 11.15
N ILE A 143 -16.84 -1.24 11.20
CA ILE A 143 -16.91 -0.29 12.32
C ILE A 143 -18.32 0.27 12.46
N LYS A 144 -18.93 0.73 11.35
CA LYS A 144 -20.33 1.23 11.34
C LYS A 144 -21.34 0.14 11.74
N ALA A 145 -21.15 -1.10 11.27
CA ALA A 145 -22.00 -2.23 11.64
C ALA A 145 -21.92 -2.60 13.14
N ALA A 146 -20.77 -2.31 13.78
CA ALA A 146 -20.59 -2.45 15.23
C ALA A 146 -21.21 -1.28 16.03
N GLY A 147 -21.84 -0.30 15.38
CA GLY A 147 -22.44 0.88 16.02
C GLY A 147 -21.42 1.94 16.42
N LEU A 148 -20.17 1.85 15.96
CA LEU A 148 -19.10 2.78 16.28
C LEU A 148 -18.99 3.89 15.23
N ARG A 149 -18.57 5.08 15.67
CA ARG A 149 -18.43 6.27 14.85
C ARG A 149 -16.99 6.42 14.37
N ILE A 150 -16.83 6.94 13.17
CA ILE A 150 -15.56 7.30 12.57
C ILE A 150 -15.55 8.81 12.35
N PRO A 151 -14.59 9.52 12.90
CA PRO A 151 -13.36 9.10 13.60
C PRO A 151 -13.51 9.02 15.14
N GLU A 152 -14.66 9.35 15.74
CA GLU A 152 -14.83 9.64 17.17
C GLU A 152 -14.51 8.44 18.06
N ASP A 153 -14.94 7.24 17.67
CA ASP A 153 -14.72 6.01 18.45
C ASP A 153 -13.50 5.23 17.91
N VAL A 154 -13.33 5.22 16.57
CA VAL A 154 -12.20 4.56 15.89
C VAL A 154 -11.75 5.39 14.68
N SER A 155 -10.50 5.80 14.66
CA SER A 155 -9.88 6.43 13.50
C SER A 155 -9.48 5.39 12.44
N VAL A 156 -9.48 5.81 11.15
CA VAL A 156 -9.21 4.93 10.00
C VAL A 156 -8.26 5.60 9.02
N ALA A 157 -7.28 4.86 8.51
CA ALA A 157 -6.43 5.34 7.44
C ALA A 157 -6.21 4.27 6.35
N GLY A 158 -6.34 4.67 5.09
CA GLY A 158 -6.13 3.84 3.92
C GLY A 158 -4.78 4.07 3.26
N TYR A 159 -4.62 3.52 2.07
CA TYR A 159 -3.45 3.69 1.19
C TYR A 159 -3.92 3.65 -0.26
N ASP A 160 -3.19 4.27 -1.18
CA ASP A 160 -3.34 4.42 -2.62
C ASP A 160 -3.92 5.78 -3.05
N GLY A 161 -4.80 6.41 -2.27
CA GLY A 161 -5.41 7.71 -2.59
C GLY A 161 -6.32 7.66 -3.82
N ILE A 162 -7.04 6.55 -4.00
CA ILE A 162 -7.97 6.40 -5.13
C ILE A 162 -9.21 7.28 -4.97
N SER A 163 -10.01 7.42 -6.03
CA SER A 163 -11.21 8.28 -6.02
C SER A 163 -12.21 7.90 -4.92
N LEU A 164 -12.24 6.64 -4.49
CA LEU A 164 -13.09 6.17 -3.39
C LEU A 164 -12.78 6.92 -2.09
N ALA A 165 -11.50 7.14 -1.76
CA ALA A 165 -11.08 7.83 -0.54
C ALA A 165 -11.65 9.25 -0.40
N THR A 166 -11.95 9.89 -1.53
CA THR A 166 -12.54 11.26 -1.55
C THR A 166 -14.06 11.26 -1.59
N LYS A 167 -14.71 10.12 -1.88
CA LYS A 167 -16.17 10.01 -2.05
C LYS A 167 -16.88 9.43 -0.83
N ILE A 168 -16.16 8.77 0.06
CA ILE A 168 -16.72 8.27 1.32
C ILE A 168 -16.84 9.39 2.35
N GLU A 169 -17.82 9.25 3.26
CA GLU A 169 -18.01 10.16 4.38
C GLU A 169 -17.85 9.41 5.71
N PRO A 170 -16.98 9.91 6.59
CA PRO A 170 -16.06 11.05 6.43
C PRO A 170 -14.94 10.77 5.42
N LYS A 171 -14.40 11.82 4.76
CA LYS A 171 -13.31 11.71 3.79
C LYS A 171 -12.09 11.00 4.39
N MET A 172 -11.59 10.00 3.69
CA MET A 172 -10.50 9.13 4.19
C MET A 172 -9.14 9.85 4.24
N THR A 173 -8.42 9.64 5.33
CA THR A 173 -6.98 9.91 5.41
C THR A 173 -6.24 8.76 4.70
N THR A 174 -5.36 9.08 3.75
CA THR A 174 -4.69 8.07 2.93
C THR A 174 -3.36 8.58 2.38
N ILE A 175 -2.50 7.70 1.91
CA ILE A 175 -1.35 8.04 1.07
C ILE A 175 -1.78 7.94 -0.39
N LYS A 176 -1.69 9.05 -1.11
CA LYS A 176 -1.89 9.04 -2.57
C LYS A 176 -0.60 8.63 -3.27
N GLN A 177 -0.63 7.53 -3.97
CA GLN A 177 0.44 7.12 -4.89
C GLN A 177 0.38 7.95 -6.18
N ASP A 178 1.53 8.36 -6.71
CA ASP A 178 1.60 9.04 -8.01
C ASP A 178 1.67 8.00 -9.15
N THR A 179 0.58 7.26 -9.31
CA THR A 179 0.45 6.22 -10.32
C THR A 179 0.58 6.77 -11.75
N LYS A 180 0.24 8.05 -11.97
CA LYS A 180 0.42 8.71 -13.27
C LYS A 180 1.91 8.83 -13.61
N THR A 181 2.71 9.38 -12.71
CA THR A 181 4.17 9.51 -12.90
C THR A 181 4.80 8.11 -13.04
N MET A 182 4.40 7.15 -12.21
CA MET A 182 4.90 5.77 -12.32
C MET A 182 4.62 5.16 -13.70
N GLY A 183 3.41 5.29 -14.21
CA GLY A 183 3.02 4.80 -15.54
C GLY A 183 3.77 5.51 -16.67
N MET A 184 3.92 6.83 -16.59
CA MET A 184 4.68 7.62 -17.57
C MET A 184 6.15 7.20 -17.62
N LEU A 185 6.80 7.06 -16.47
CA LEU A 185 8.20 6.61 -16.37
C LEU A 185 8.36 5.18 -16.90
N ALA A 186 7.42 4.28 -16.58
CA ALA A 186 7.47 2.92 -17.06
C ALA A 186 7.38 2.86 -18.60
N ALA A 187 6.49 3.64 -19.21
CA ALA A 187 6.35 3.72 -20.66
C ALA A 187 7.60 4.33 -21.33
N GLU A 188 8.11 5.45 -20.79
CA GLU A 188 9.33 6.10 -21.28
C GLU A 188 10.53 5.15 -21.24
N LYS A 189 10.73 4.47 -20.11
CA LYS A 189 11.83 3.51 -19.95
C LYS A 189 11.70 2.30 -20.86
N LEU A 190 10.47 1.79 -21.06
CA LEU A 190 10.23 0.69 -21.98
C LEU A 190 10.55 1.07 -23.42
N ILE A 191 10.11 2.24 -23.89
CA ILE A 191 10.42 2.76 -25.22
C ILE A 191 11.93 2.89 -25.41
N ALA A 192 12.63 3.45 -24.42
CA ALA A 192 14.08 3.56 -24.47
C ALA A 192 14.77 2.18 -24.56
N LEU A 193 14.30 1.17 -23.83
CA LEU A 193 14.80 -0.22 -23.92
C LEU A 193 14.59 -0.84 -25.31
N ILE A 194 13.48 -0.54 -25.96
CA ILE A 194 13.16 -1.07 -27.29
C ILE A 194 14.04 -0.37 -28.36
N GLU A 195 14.13 0.95 -28.30
CA GLU A 195 14.83 1.75 -29.33
C GLU A 195 16.35 1.75 -29.17
N LYS A 196 16.85 1.70 -27.92
CA LYS A 196 18.27 1.86 -27.60
C LYS A 196 18.74 0.87 -26.52
N PRO A 197 18.60 -0.46 -26.76
CA PRO A 197 18.85 -1.47 -25.74
C PRO A 197 20.28 -1.48 -25.17
N SER A 198 21.28 -1.15 -26.00
CA SER A 198 22.70 -1.17 -25.61
C SER A 198 23.15 0.04 -24.79
N THR A 199 22.36 1.12 -24.78
CA THR A 199 22.71 2.37 -24.08
C THR A 199 21.74 2.72 -22.95
N THR A 200 20.64 1.98 -22.82
CA THR A 200 19.67 2.20 -21.76
C THR A 200 20.14 1.56 -20.47
N GLU A 201 20.35 2.39 -19.46
CA GLU A 201 20.81 1.96 -18.15
C GLU A 201 19.67 1.23 -17.40
N ILE A 202 20.03 0.08 -16.80
CA ILE A 202 19.12 -0.68 -15.93
C ILE A 202 19.09 0.01 -14.57
N THR A 203 17.98 0.65 -14.25
CA THR A 203 17.82 1.45 -13.03
C THR A 203 16.50 1.11 -12.33
N SER A 204 16.49 1.31 -11.00
CA SER A 204 15.24 1.33 -10.22
C SER A 204 14.89 2.76 -9.88
N VAL A 205 13.66 3.16 -10.18
CA VAL A 205 13.15 4.50 -9.89
C VAL A 205 12.09 4.40 -8.80
N THR A 206 12.26 5.18 -7.73
CA THR A 206 11.29 5.27 -6.64
C THR A 206 10.50 6.58 -6.74
N VAL A 207 9.18 6.47 -6.76
CA VAL A 207 8.26 7.61 -6.85
C VAL A 207 7.60 7.82 -5.50
N PRO A 208 7.75 9.01 -4.88
CA PRO A 208 7.15 9.28 -3.58
C PRO A 208 5.62 9.40 -3.67
N GLY A 209 4.93 8.89 -2.65
CA GLY A 209 3.52 9.18 -2.41
C GLY A 209 3.34 10.45 -1.59
N ILE A 210 2.12 10.94 -1.50
CA ILE A 210 1.75 12.15 -0.76
C ILE A 210 0.67 11.79 0.28
N LEU A 211 0.88 12.19 1.54
CA LEU A 211 -0.15 12.10 2.56
C LEU A 211 -1.30 13.05 2.23
N LEU A 212 -2.50 12.51 2.15
CA LEU A 212 -3.75 13.26 2.05
C LEU A 212 -4.50 13.16 3.37
N PRO A 213 -4.42 14.15 4.25
CA PRO A 213 -5.25 14.21 5.43
C PRO A 213 -6.72 14.28 5.04
N GLY A 214 -7.52 13.43 5.67
CA GLY A 214 -8.98 13.43 5.57
C GLY A 214 -9.61 13.68 6.93
N ALA A 215 -10.88 13.33 7.05
CA ALA A 215 -11.63 13.46 8.30
C ALA A 215 -11.79 12.13 9.07
N THR A 216 -11.19 11.03 8.58
CA THR A 216 -11.27 9.72 9.26
C THR A 216 -10.24 9.53 10.36
N VAL A 217 -9.32 10.49 10.58
CA VAL A 217 -8.36 10.48 11.70
C VAL A 217 -8.54 11.76 12.51
N THR A 218 -8.91 11.63 13.78
CA THR A 218 -9.06 12.74 14.72
C THR A 218 -7.96 12.72 15.78
N SER A 219 -7.89 13.76 16.60
CA SER A 219 -7.01 13.76 17.79
C SER A 219 -7.62 12.94 18.90
N GLN A 220 -6.75 12.21 19.62
CA GLN A 220 -7.08 11.46 20.85
C GLN A 220 -6.89 12.35 22.06
#